data_b2d80945b68ed5c37b6a9b51363aaaec
#
_entry.id   b2d80945b68ed5c37b6a9b51363aaaec
#
_cell.length_a   1.000
_cell.length_b   1.000
_cell.length_c   1.000
_cell.angle_alpha   90.00
_cell.angle_beta   90.00
_cell.angle_gamma   90.00
#
_symmetry.space_group_name_H-M   'P 1'
#
loop_
_entity.id
_entity.type
_entity.pdbx_description
1 polymer ?
#
loop_
_entity_poly.entity_id
_entity_poly.type
_entity_poly.pdbx_seq_one_letter_code
_entity_poly.pdbx_strand_id
1 'polypeptide(L)'
;MKDCIKIVFASAFVCAIMPGCQDFPDESKKDESSFVRLEEVAEILAMIPIDCNHMYEVHHAVSSSSGNGYDEEYTMRNLFISPGSGVGDSPTRGQTDYPEPLRDLIEDYVYSTKSAAQMDPDEFISALAESDIQIYWPFSENWDGETMPVVTFDPEDGSDVNTGYRLKVDDDGFRHVEEVVVDEEMAAQVPVWVVNRNSDAGYATIEMLRREDPDWGTGGGNIIVRPREAVRTRSEGSCKTLVLRDFQMNRNFDTWFAGASEFFVKIGYLEDFTAMTEAEMRLYDPMVTDFMIVVKRNQVGISQNLNAVLMTGWHEGEDKTENRCAFMITEDDGGTRTEWSTKAKVFVEGKSYGFEISIPLSSRDDIVWRGSLDYDWFDRLDGSPASFGDVQLTFEVMEL
;
A
#
# COMPACT_ATOMS: atom_id res chain seq x y z
N MET A 1 23.71 81.39 -11.48
CA MET A 1 24.14 80.99 -12.81
C MET A 1 25.01 79.76 -12.63
N LYS A 2 24.47 78.64 -12.56
CA LYS A 2 25.11 77.27 -12.75
C LYS A 2 24.00 76.29 -13.04
N ASP A 3 23.92 75.91 -14.29
CA ASP A 3 22.96 74.95 -14.81
C ASP A 3 23.31 73.57 -14.33
N CYS A 4 22.37 72.87 -13.65
CA CYS A 4 22.47 71.51 -13.33
C CYS A 4 21.72 70.66 -14.39
N ILE A 5 22.49 70.02 -15.23
CA ILE A 5 22.01 68.96 -16.15
C ILE A 5 21.62 67.76 -15.37
N LYS A 6 20.34 67.40 -15.41
CA LYS A 6 19.83 66.13 -14.91
C LYS A 6 19.95 65.04 -16.02
N ILE A 7 20.84 64.07 -15.82
CA ILE A 7 20.94 62.90 -16.65
C ILE A 7 19.93 61.87 -16.11
N VAL A 8 18.92 61.58 -16.92
CA VAL A 8 17.95 60.53 -16.65
C VAL A 8 18.53 59.25 -17.23
N PHE A 9 18.93 58.31 -16.37
CA PHE A 9 19.22 56.93 -16.79
C PHE A 9 17.92 56.19 -16.95
N ALA A 10 17.54 55.87 -18.17
CA ALA A 10 16.50 54.92 -18.48
C ALA A 10 17.09 53.49 -18.38
N SER A 11 16.82 52.83 -17.28
CA SER A 11 17.10 51.38 -17.16
C SER A 11 16.05 50.63 -17.95
N ALA A 12 16.43 50.11 -19.11
CA ALA A 12 15.62 49.14 -19.82
C ALA A 12 15.71 47.78 -19.10
N PHE A 13 14.63 47.42 -18.41
CA PHE A 13 14.45 46.12 -17.82
C PHE A 13 14.08 45.15 -18.94
N VAL A 14 15.05 44.38 -19.39
CA VAL A 14 14.82 43.26 -20.31
C VAL A 14 14.21 42.13 -19.46
N CYS A 15 12.90 41.99 -19.50
CA CYS A 15 12.24 40.79 -19.04
C CYS A 15 12.64 39.63 -19.98
N ALA A 16 13.59 38.80 -19.55
CA ALA A 16 13.80 37.52 -20.12
C ALA A 16 12.56 36.65 -19.79
N ILE A 17 11.72 36.45 -20.78
CA ILE A 17 10.63 35.47 -20.75
C ILE A 17 11.31 34.13 -20.73
N MET A 18 11.34 33.46 -19.59
CA MET A 18 11.65 32.05 -19.48
C MET A 18 10.42 31.27 -20.01
N PRO A 19 10.51 30.48 -21.08
CA PRO A 19 9.50 29.55 -21.43
C PRO A 19 9.77 28.28 -20.61
N GLY A 20 8.95 28.03 -19.61
CA GLY A 20 9.15 26.86 -18.75
C GLY A 20 8.09 26.66 -17.70
N CYS A 21 6.83 26.98 -17.98
CA CYS A 21 5.74 26.21 -17.42
C CYS A 21 5.46 25.09 -18.43
N GLN A 22 6.06 23.94 -18.24
CA GLN A 22 5.45 22.72 -18.73
C GLN A 22 4.18 22.59 -17.90
N ASP A 23 3.04 22.84 -18.53
CA ASP A 23 1.77 22.33 -18.06
C ASP A 23 1.96 20.82 -17.93
N PHE A 24 2.03 20.33 -16.69
CA PHE A 24 1.78 18.94 -16.43
C PHE A 24 0.36 18.70 -16.95
N PRO A 25 0.15 17.66 -17.76
CA PRO A 25 -1.21 17.31 -18.13
C PRO A 25 -1.99 17.14 -16.83
N ASP A 26 -3.10 17.85 -16.74
CA ASP A 26 -4.12 17.63 -15.73
C ASP A 26 -4.70 16.22 -15.98
N GLU A 27 -4.10 15.23 -15.34
CA GLU A 27 -4.56 13.83 -15.35
C GLU A 27 -5.73 13.60 -14.38
N SER A 28 -6.53 14.62 -14.10
CA SER A 28 -7.86 14.45 -13.57
C SER A 28 -8.85 13.87 -14.61
N LYS A 29 -8.35 13.20 -15.64
CA LYS A 29 -9.14 12.22 -16.36
C LYS A 29 -9.23 11.00 -15.45
N LYS A 30 -10.32 10.92 -14.67
CA LYS A 30 -10.85 9.63 -14.21
C LYS A 30 -10.58 8.63 -15.33
N ASP A 31 -9.91 7.55 -14.97
CA ASP A 31 -9.75 6.44 -15.89
C ASP A 31 -11.17 5.93 -16.21
N GLU A 32 -11.78 6.48 -17.27
CA GLU A 32 -13.11 6.08 -17.76
C GLU A 32 -13.10 4.64 -18.29
N SER A 33 -12.01 3.92 -18.10
CA SER A 33 -11.79 2.61 -18.68
C SER A 33 -12.06 1.43 -17.74
N SER A 34 -12.49 1.61 -16.50
CA SER A 34 -12.96 0.44 -15.76
C SER A 34 -14.36 0.07 -16.25
N PHE A 35 -14.42 -0.96 -17.06
CA PHE A 35 -15.63 -1.54 -17.62
C PHE A 35 -16.65 -1.95 -16.54
N VAL A 36 -16.19 -2.21 -15.31
CA VAL A 36 -16.98 -2.57 -14.13
C VAL A 36 -16.91 -1.46 -13.09
N ARG A 37 -18.07 -0.94 -12.65
CA ARG A 37 -18.16 0.11 -11.63
C ARG A 37 -18.44 -0.48 -10.25
N LEU A 38 -17.90 0.14 -9.20
CA LEU A 38 -18.11 -0.28 -7.81
C LEU A 38 -19.59 -0.31 -7.43
N GLU A 39 -20.33 0.76 -7.77
CA GLU A 39 -21.78 0.85 -7.55
C GLU A 39 -22.55 -0.32 -8.19
N GLU A 40 -22.23 -0.67 -9.43
CA GLU A 40 -22.87 -1.77 -10.14
C GLU A 40 -22.64 -3.13 -9.48
N VAL A 41 -21.43 -3.36 -8.98
CA VAL A 41 -21.11 -4.59 -8.22
C VAL A 41 -21.84 -4.61 -6.89
N ALA A 42 -21.93 -3.48 -6.19
CA ALA A 42 -22.70 -3.36 -4.96
C ALA A 42 -24.20 -3.63 -5.17
N GLU A 43 -24.80 -3.11 -6.26
CA GLU A 43 -26.17 -3.41 -6.65
C GLU A 43 -26.39 -4.89 -6.93
N ILE A 44 -25.45 -5.54 -7.67
CA ILE A 44 -25.53 -6.99 -7.93
C ILE A 44 -25.53 -7.76 -6.62
N LEU A 45 -24.56 -7.50 -5.73
CA LEU A 45 -24.46 -8.16 -4.43
C LEU A 45 -25.70 -7.94 -3.55
N ALA A 46 -26.34 -6.78 -3.64
CA ALA A 46 -27.57 -6.48 -2.91
C ALA A 46 -28.79 -7.21 -3.45
N MET A 47 -28.80 -7.58 -4.73
CA MET A 47 -29.96 -8.21 -5.41
C MET A 47 -29.93 -9.73 -5.39
N ILE A 48 -28.76 -10.35 -5.20
CA ILE A 48 -28.63 -11.80 -5.15
C ILE A 48 -29.11 -12.37 -3.80
N PRO A 49 -29.61 -13.62 -3.75
CA PRO A 49 -30.18 -14.21 -2.56
C PRO A 49 -29.11 -14.73 -1.59
N ILE A 50 -28.32 -13.83 -1.00
CA ILE A 50 -27.31 -14.18 0.01
C ILE A 50 -27.99 -14.89 1.19
N ASP A 51 -27.38 -16.00 1.65
CA ASP A 51 -27.77 -16.72 2.84
C ASP A 51 -26.58 -16.85 3.83
N CYS A 52 -26.79 -17.54 4.96
CA CYS A 52 -25.73 -17.72 5.95
C CYS A 52 -24.48 -18.43 5.41
N ASN A 53 -24.59 -19.32 4.41
CA ASN A 53 -23.42 -20.00 3.85
C ASN A 53 -22.53 -19.01 3.10
N HIS A 54 -23.13 -18.10 2.33
CA HIS A 54 -22.40 -17.03 1.63
C HIS A 54 -21.77 -16.06 2.62
N MET A 55 -22.49 -15.74 3.73
CA MET A 55 -21.91 -14.95 4.82
C MET A 55 -20.68 -15.63 5.42
N TYR A 56 -20.74 -16.94 5.68
CA TYR A 56 -19.59 -17.70 6.17
C TYR A 56 -18.45 -17.77 5.17
N GLU A 57 -18.74 -17.86 3.85
CA GLU A 57 -17.72 -17.81 2.80
C GLU A 57 -16.95 -16.50 2.86
N VAL A 58 -17.66 -15.37 2.81
CA VAL A 58 -17.02 -14.03 2.85
C VAL A 58 -16.30 -13.82 4.18
N HIS A 59 -16.93 -14.14 5.32
CA HIS A 59 -16.32 -14.01 6.63
C HIS A 59 -15.02 -14.82 6.75
N HIS A 60 -15.01 -16.06 6.24
CA HIS A 60 -13.81 -16.89 6.24
C HIS A 60 -12.71 -16.30 5.36
N ALA A 61 -13.07 -15.77 4.18
CA ALA A 61 -12.12 -15.15 3.26
C ALA A 61 -11.48 -13.89 3.89
N VAL A 62 -12.29 -12.96 4.41
CA VAL A 62 -11.79 -11.72 5.02
C VAL A 62 -10.98 -11.97 6.30
N SER A 63 -11.40 -12.95 7.12
CA SER A 63 -10.64 -13.36 8.32
C SER A 63 -9.30 -13.98 7.95
N SER A 64 -9.24 -14.76 6.86
CA SER A 64 -8.01 -15.36 6.38
C SER A 64 -7.07 -14.30 5.82
N SER A 65 -7.58 -13.32 5.08
CA SER A 65 -6.82 -12.18 4.57
C SER A 65 -6.19 -11.39 5.72
N SER A 66 -7.02 -10.97 6.67
CA SER A 66 -6.62 -10.29 7.89
C SER A 66 -5.56 -11.06 8.69
N GLY A 67 -5.73 -12.38 8.83
CA GLY A 67 -4.77 -13.27 9.48
C GLY A 67 -3.43 -13.40 8.76
N ASN A 68 -3.35 -12.99 7.50
CA ASN A 68 -2.15 -12.95 6.68
C ASN A 68 -1.53 -11.54 6.61
N GLY A 69 -2.04 -10.60 7.42
CA GLY A 69 -1.51 -9.25 7.51
C GLY A 69 -2.03 -8.28 6.45
N TYR A 70 -3.00 -8.69 5.64
CA TYR A 70 -3.78 -7.80 4.77
C TYR A 70 -4.98 -7.21 5.53
N ASP A 71 -5.81 -6.46 4.85
CA ASP A 71 -7.07 -6.00 5.44
C ASP A 71 -8.16 -7.10 5.44
N GLU A 72 -9.34 -6.76 5.95
CA GLU A 72 -10.53 -7.64 5.94
C GLU A 72 -11.18 -7.67 4.55
N GLU A 73 -10.51 -8.29 3.60
CA GLU A 73 -10.82 -8.22 2.18
C GLU A 73 -11.08 -9.59 1.52
N TYR A 74 -11.94 -9.62 0.50
CA TYR A 74 -12.15 -10.74 -0.40
C TYR A 74 -12.19 -10.24 -1.85
N THR A 75 -11.06 -10.32 -2.55
CA THR A 75 -10.95 -9.82 -3.92
C THR A 75 -11.81 -10.63 -4.89
N MET A 76 -12.38 -9.97 -5.91
CA MET A 76 -13.15 -10.64 -6.97
C MET A 76 -12.29 -11.68 -7.68
N ARG A 77 -11.01 -11.42 -7.89
CA ARG A 77 -10.07 -12.40 -8.42
C ARG A 77 -10.11 -13.72 -7.66
N ASN A 78 -10.08 -13.68 -6.32
CA ASN A 78 -10.10 -14.89 -5.51
C ASN A 78 -11.48 -15.54 -5.41
N LEU A 79 -12.53 -14.74 -5.45
CA LEU A 79 -13.90 -15.22 -5.47
C LEU A 79 -14.18 -16.04 -6.73
N PHE A 80 -13.66 -15.63 -7.90
CA PHE A 80 -13.86 -16.33 -9.17
C PHE A 80 -12.82 -17.44 -9.47
N ILE A 81 -11.77 -17.59 -8.66
CA ILE A 81 -10.84 -18.72 -8.82
C ILE A 81 -11.55 -20.04 -8.48
N SER A 82 -11.54 -20.95 -9.45
CA SER A 82 -12.05 -22.31 -9.20
C SER A 82 -11.10 -23.09 -8.29
N PRO A 83 -11.61 -23.82 -7.30
CA PRO A 83 -10.81 -24.72 -6.48
C PRO A 83 -9.97 -25.67 -7.34
N GLY A 84 -8.66 -25.72 -7.12
CA GLY A 84 -7.74 -26.62 -7.82
C GLY A 84 -7.18 -26.13 -9.15
N SER A 85 -7.46 -24.90 -9.58
CA SER A 85 -6.94 -24.35 -10.84
C SER A 85 -5.41 -24.12 -10.86
N GLY A 86 -4.74 -24.15 -9.73
CA GLY A 86 -3.27 -23.95 -9.63
C GLY A 86 -2.78 -22.57 -10.09
N VAL A 87 -3.70 -21.68 -10.44
CA VAL A 87 -3.43 -20.35 -10.97
C VAL A 87 -3.90 -19.32 -9.93
N GLY A 88 -3.31 -19.36 -8.76
CA GLY A 88 -3.55 -18.35 -7.76
C GLY A 88 -2.21 -17.81 -7.26
N ASP A 89 -1.90 -16.58 -7.58
CA ASP A 89 -0.69 -15.90 -7.10
C ASP A 89 -0.72 -15.59 -5.61
N SER A 90 -1.75 -16.03 -4.89
CA SER A 90 -1.81 -15.81 -3.45
C SER A 90 -1.98 -17.14 -2.72
N PRO A 91 -0.89 -17.68 -2.13
CA PRO A 91 -0.94 -18.87 -1.27
C PRO A 91 -1.73 -18.63 0.02
N THR A 92 -2.32 -17.47 0.18
CA THR A 92 -2.82 -16.91 1.42
C THR A 92 -4.23 -17.27 1.77
N ARG A 93 -5.01 -17.78 0.81
CA ARG A 93 -6.44 -17.96 1.02
C ARG A 93 -6.78 -19.44 0.92
N GLY A 94 -7.04 -20.04 2.08
CA GLY A 94 -7.55 -21.39 2.14
C GLY A 94 -8.85 -21.46 1.33
N GLN A 95 -8.78 -22.08 0.16
CA GLN A 95 -9.96 -22.37 -0.63
C GLN A 95 -10.79 -23.42 0.09
N THR A 96 -11.92 -23.01 0.63
CA THR A 96 -12.93 -23.92 1.15
C THR A 96 -13.93 -24.16 0.05
N ASP A 97 -14.24 -25.44 -0.24
CA ASP A 97 -15.30 -25.79 -1.18
C ASP A 97 -16.66 -25.50 -0.53
N TYR A 98 -17.34 -24.48 -0.99
CA TYR A 98 -18.73 -24.19 -0.64
C TYR A 98 -19.63 -24.83 -1.69
N PRO A 99 -20.73 -25.51 -1.27
CA PRO A 99 -21.63 -26.21 -2.21
C PRO A 99 -22.29 -25.27 -3.23
N GLU A 100 -22.58 -24.06 -2.80
CA GLU A 100 -23.14 -22.97 -3.62
C GLU A 100 -22.32 -21.72 -3.29
N PRO A 101 -21.18 -21.49 -3.97
CA PRO A 101 -20.33 -20.34 -3.66
C PRO A 101 -20.96 -19.03 -4.15
N LEU A 102 -20.61 -17.93 -3.51
CA LEU A 102 -21.12 -16.59 -3.85
C LEU A 102 -20.94 -16.24 -5.32
N ARG A 103 -19.88 -16.69 -5.97
CA ARG A 103 -19.63 -16.48 -7.40
C ARG A 103 -20.78 -17.03 -8.27
N ASP A 104 -21.33 -18.20 -7.92
CA ASP A 104 -22.39 -18.86 -8.73
C ASP A 104 -23.67 -17.98 -8.71
N LEU A 105 -23.99 -17.36 -7.56
CA LEU A 105 -25.09 -16.41 -7.47
C LEU A 105 -24.87 -15.14 -8.32
N ILE A 106 -23.62 -14.63 -8.32
CA ILE A 106 -23.27 -13.47 -9.14
C ILE A 106 -23.39 -13.81 -10.62
N GLU A 107 -22.84 -14.96 -11.04
CA GLU A 107 -22.93 -15.44 -12.42
C GLU A 107 -24.40 -15.60 -12.85
N ASP A 108 -25.20 -16.32 -12.07
CA ASP A 108 -26.63 -16.54 -12.37
C ASP A 108 -27.41 -15.23 -12.51
N TYR A 109 -27.13 -14.26 -11.63
CA TYR A 109 -27.75 -12.94 -11.71
C TYR A 109 -27.32 -12.18 -12.96
N VAL A 110 -26.03 -12.14 -13.27
CA VAL A 110 -25.47 -11.46 -14.45
C VAL A 110 -26.04 -12.07 -15.74
N TYR A 111 -26.05 -13.40 -15.87
CA TYR A 111 -26.63 -14.07 -17.04
C TYR A 111 -28.13 -13.82 -17.19
N SER A 112 -28.86 -13.71 -16.07
CA SER A 112 -30.31 -13.46 -16.12
C SER A 112 -30.69 -12.02 -16.49
N THR A 113 -29.87 -11.05 -16.08
CA THR A 113 -30.16 -9.61 -16.17
C THR A 113 -29.47 -8.92 -17.35
N LYS A 114 -28.16 -9.19 -17.54
CA LYS A 114 -27.36 -8.50 -18.56
C LYS A 114 -27.59 -8.99 -19.99
N SER A 115 -28.07 -10.21 -20.16
CA SER A 115 -28.50 -10.70 -21.50
C SER A 115 -29.57 -9.81 -22.18
N ALA A 116 -30.26 -8.98 -21.39
CA ALA A 116 -31.23 -8.02 -21.90
C ALA A 116 -30.66 -6.62 -22.17
N ALA A 117 -29.46 -6.33 -21.60
CA ALA A 117 -28.77 -5.05 -21.71
C ALA A 117 -27.54 -5.28 -22.60
N GLN A 118 -27.40 -4.71 -23.70
CA GLN A 118 -26.35 -4.69 -24.75
C GLN A 118 -24.89 -5.09 -24.33
N MET A 119 -24.70 -5.75 -23.20
CA MET A 119 -23.40 -6.20 -22.66
C MET A 119 -23.36 -7.72 -22.63
N ASP A 120 -22.25 -8.30 -23.09
CA ASP A 120 -22.00 -9.73 -23.01
C ASP A 120 -21.75 -10.15 -21.53
N PRO A 121 -22.58 -11.05 -20.96
CA PRO A 121 -22.38 -11.54 -19.60
C PRO A 121 -20.98 -12.15 -19.37
N ASP A 122 -20.45 -12.90 -20.33
CA ASP A 122 -19.12 -13.53 -20.23
C ASP A 122 -18.02 -12.46 -20.16
N GLU A 123 -18.14 -11.39 -20.95
CA GLU A 123 -17.20 -10.27 -20.90
C GLU A 123 -17.24 -9.54 -19.56
N PHE A 124 -18.44 -9.33 -19.01
CA PHE A 124 -18.59 -8.70 -17.69
C PHE A 124 -17.98 -9.55 -16.58
N ILE A 125 -18.27 -10.85 -16.53
CA ILE A 125 -17.72 -11.77 -15.51
C ILE A 125 -16.19 -11.85 -15.62
N SER A 126 -15.65 -11.93 -16.84
CA SER A 126 -14.21 -11.93 -17.05
C SER A 126 -13.56 -10.63 -16.57
N ALA A 127 -14.16 -9.49 -16.90
CA ALA A 127 -13.66 -8.18 -16.45
C ALA A 127 -13.74 -8.03 -14.93
N LEU A 128 -14.81 -8.53 -14.31
CA LEU A 128 -14.95 -8.51 -12.85
C LEU A 128 -13.90 -9.40 -12.16
N ALA A 129 -13.68 -10.61 -12.69
CA ALA A 129 -12.71 -11.56 -12.16
C ALA A 129 -11.25 -11.06 -12.31
N GLU A 130 -10.97 -10.23 -13.31
CA GLU A 130 -9.64 -9.66 -13.57
C GLU A 130 -9.45 -8.28 -12.92
N SER A 131 -10.53 -7.71 -12.36
CA SER A 131 -10.49 -6.38 -11.76
C SER A 131 -9.72 -6.34 -10.44
N ASP A 132 -9.43 -5.12 -9.99
CA ASP A 132 -8.94 -4.79 -8.66
C ASP A 132 -10.07 -4.66 -7.62
N ILE A 133 -11.31 -5.01 -7.96
CA ILE A 133 -12.47 -4.89 -7.07
C ILE A 133 -12.46 -5.98 -6.01
N GLN A 134 -12.93 -5.62 -4.81
CA GLN A 134 -13.04 -6.52 -3.68
C GLN A 134 -14.27 -6.23 -2.82
N ILE A 135 -14.61 -7.19 -1.95
CA ILE A 135 -15.50 -7.01 -0.82
C ILE A 135 -14.63 -6.75 0.40
N TYR A 136 -14.71 -5.55 0.94
CA TYR A 136 -14.15 -5.20 2.25
C TYR A 136 -15.24 -5.31 3.29
N TRP A 137 -14.98 -6.02 4.39
CA TRP A 137 -15.93 -6.19 5.48
C TRP A 137 -15.34 -5.68 6.79
N PRO A 138 -15.43 -4.36 7.08
CA PRO A 138 -14.95 -3.79 8.34
C PRO A 138 -15.67 -4.40 9.53
N PHE A 139 -14.94 -4.58 10.63
CA PHE A 139 -15.48 -5.15 11.88
C PHE A 139 -16.08 -6.54 11.73
N SER A 140 -15.61 -7.33 10.77
CA SER A 140 -16.12 -8.69 10.51
C SER A 140 -16.07 -9.60 11.75
N GLU A 141 -15.14 -9.35 12.66
CA GLU A 141 -14.99 -10.07 13.93
C GLU A 141 -16.18 -9.90 14.89
N ASN A 142 -17.01 -8.86 14.70
CA ASN A 142 -18.20 -8.59 15.51
C ASN A 142 -19.47 -9.26 14.98
N TRP A 143 -19.38 -9.98 13.83
CA TRP A 143 -20.55 -10.62 13.26
C TRP A 143 -21.15 -11.69 14.16
N ASP A 144 -22.46 -11.65 14.35
CA ASP A 144 -23.23 -12.55 15.22
C ASP A 144 -23.50 -13.94 14.63
N GLY A 145 -23.12 -14.18 13.36
CA GLY A 145 -23.35 -15.42 12.64
C GLY A 145 -24.73 -15.54 11.97
N GLU A 146 -25.61 -14.54 12.09
CA GLU A 146 -26.99 -14.60 11.61
C GLU A 146 -27.39 -13.36 10.76
N THR A 147 -26.93 -12.17 11.12
CA THR A 147 -27.35 -10.91 10.49
C THR A 147 -26.80 -10.81 9.06
N MET A 148 -27.71 -10.53 8.10
CA MET A 148 -27.36 -10.31 6.71
C MET A 148 -26.72 -8.93 6.48
N PRO A 149 -25.88 -8.77 5.45
CA PRO A 149 -25.13 -7.55 5.25
C PRO A 149 -25.99 -6.43 4.65
N VAL A 150 -25.61 -5.22 4.94
CA VAL A 150 -25.88 -4.06 4.07
C VAL A 150 -24.75 -3.97 3.08
N VAL A 151 -25.01 -3.84 1.80
CA VAL A 151 -23.98 -3.69 0.77
C VAL A 151 -23.87 -2.23 0.37
N THR A 152 -22.67 -1.71 0.31
CA THR A 152 -22.36 -0.36 -0.14
C THR A 152 -21.08 -0.37 -1.00
N PHE A 153 -20.64 0.77 -1.44
CA PHE A 153 -19.41 0.91 -2.23
C PHE A 153 -18.64 2.16 -1.81
N ASP A 154 -17.35 2.19 -2.12
CA ASP A 154 -16.54 3.39 -1.94
C ASP A 154 -16.98 4.46 -2.95
N PRO A 155 -17.42 5.66 -2.49
CA PRO A 155 -17.81 6.74 -3.40
C PRO A 155 -16.64 7.35 -4.18
N GLU A 156 -15.40 7.02 -3.87
CA GLU A 156 -14.16 7.50 -4.50
C GLU A 156 -14.03 9.05 -4.52
N ASP A 157 -14.80 9.75 -3.69
CA ASP A 157 -14.81 11.22 -3.59
C ASP A 157 -14.34 11.75 -2.23
N GLY A 158 -13.88 10.84 -1.35
CA GLY A 158 -13.44 11.16 0.00
C GLY A 158 -14.57 11.36 1.01
N SER A 159 -15.81 10.97 0.67
CA SER A 159 -16.95 11.04 1.59
C SER A 159 -16.91 9.90 2.62
N ASP A 160 -17.27 10.21 3.87
CA ASP A 160 -17.44 9.23 4.95
C ASP A 160 -18.88 8.67 5.03
N VAL A 161 -19.74 9.03 4.08
CA VAL A 161 -21.16 8.61 4.03
C VAL A 161 -21.54 8.27 2.60
N ASN A 162 -22.21 7.12 2.42
CA ASN A 162 -22.72 6.72 1.11
C ASN A 162 -24.08 6.02 1.22
N THR A 163 -24.72 5.79 0.07
CA THR A 163 -25.91 4.93 -0.04
C THR A 163 -25.50 3.47 0.08
N GLY A 164 -26.23 2.72 0.89
CA GLY A 164 -26.12 1.27 0.97
C GLY A 164 -27.46 0.61 0.63
N TYR A 165 -27.39 -0.66 0.32
CA TYR A 165 -28.48 -1.48 -0.16
C TYR A 165 -28.72 -2.64 0.79
N ARG A 166 -29.96 -2.77 1.30
CA ARG A 166 -30.37 -3.86 2.17
C ARG A 166 -31.46 -4.68 1.50
N LEU A 167 -31.23 -5.98 1.35
CA LEU A 167 -32.27 -6.87 0.87
C LEU A 167 -33.34 -7.06 1.93
N LYS A 168 -34.59 -6.79 1.60
CA LYS A 168 -35.77 -7.10 2.41
C LYS A 168 -36.66 -8.11 1.72
N VAL A 169 -37.31 -8.92 2.54
CA VAL A 169 -38.32 -9.89 2.11
C VAL A 169 -39.61 -9.51 2.80
N ASP A 170 -40.64 -9.19 2.01
CA ASP A 170 -41.97 -8.89 2.51
C ASP A 170 -42.67 -10.12 3.09
N ASP A 171 -43.76 -9.92 3.82
CA ASP A 171 -44.60 -11.00 4.34
C ASP A 171 -45.14 -11.93 3.26
N ASP A 172 -45.28 -11.45 2.02
CA ASP A 172 -45.72 -12.22 0.84
C ASP A 172 -44.53 -12.92 0.14
N GLY A 173 -43.29 -12.81 0.65
CA GLY A 173 -42.10 -13.41 0.09
C GLY A 173 -41.46 -12.64 -1.07
N PHE A 174 -41.96 -11.44 -1.40
CA PHE A 174 -41.33 -10.58 -2.41
C PHE A 174 -40.04 -9.96 -1.86
N ARG A 175 -39.00 -10.01 -2.70
CA ARG A 175 -37.70 -9.40 -2.39
C ARG A 175 -37.63 -8.01 -3.01
N HIS A 176 -37.20 -7.04 -2.22
CA HIS A 176 -36.90 -5.70 -2.68
C HIS A 176 -35.66 -5.14 -1.94
N VAL A 177 -35.01 -4.20 -2.57
CA VAL A 177 -33.85 -3.51 -1.99
C VAL A 177 -34.33 -2.22 -1.35
N GLU A 178 -33.95 -2.02 -0.10
CA GLU A 178 -34.12 -0.77 0.63
C GLU A 178 -32.82 0.01 0.60
N GLU A 179 -32.87 1.26 0.15
CA GLU A 179 -31.74 2.18 0.28
C GLU A 179 -31.63 2.68 1.72
N VAL A 180 -30.43 2.65 2.27
CA VAL A 180 -30.11 3.15 3.62
C VAL A 180 -28.86 4.02 3.54
N VAL A 181 -28.71 4.94 4.49
CA VAL A 181 -27.46 5.71 4.62
C VAL A 181 -26.49 4.88 5.43
N VAL A 182 -25.27 4.71 4.91
CA VAL A 182 -24.21 3.93 5.55
C VAL A 182 -23.03 4.84 5.89
N ASP A 183 -22.57 4.71 7.11
CA ASP A 183 -21.40 5.34 7.69
C ASP A 183 -20.62 4.35 8.57
N GLU A 184 -19.47 4.75 9.08
CA GLU A 184 -18.62 3.92 9.94
C GLU A 184 -19.33 3.49 11.24
N GLU A 185 -20.21 4.35 11.80
CA GLU A 185 -20.97 4.02 13.03
C GLU A 185 -21.94 2.86 12.75
N MET A 186 -22.60 2.86 11.60
CA MET A 186 -23.46 1.75 11.18
C MET A 186 -22.64 0.47 10.96
N ALA A 187 -21.49 0.56 10.28
CA ALA A 187 -20.63 -0.59 10.01
C ALA A 187 -20.10 -1.25 11.29
N ALA A 188 -19.92 -0.48 12.37
CA ALA A 188 -19.53 -1.01 13.68
C ALA A 188 -20.66 -1.77 14.39
N GLN A 189 -21.93 -1.63 13.95
CA GLN A 189 -23.11 -2.21 14.61
C GLN A 189 -23.74 -3.36 13.84
N VAL A 190 -23.67 -3.35 12.52
CA VAL A 190 -24.23 -4.37 11.63
C VAL A 190 -23.23 -4.76 10.55
N PRO A 191 -23.30 -5.97 9.99
CA PRO A 191 -22.47 -6.34 8.87
C PRO A 191 -22.65 -5.38 7.69
N VAL A 192 -21.55 -4.80 7.22
CA VAL A 192 -21.52 -3.98 6.01
C VAL A 192 -20.46 -4.55 5.08
N TRP A 193 -20.86 -4.87 3.85
CA TRP A 193 -19.94 -5.20 2.78
C TRP A 193 -19.71 -3.95 1.94
N VAL A 194 -18.49 -3.50 1.89
CA VAL A 194 -18.07 -2.36 1.06
C VAL A 194 -17.42 -2.91 -0.20
N VAL A 195 -17.93 -2.53 -1.35
CA VAL A 195 -17.27 -2.77 -2.64
C VAL A 195 -16.29 -1.64 -2.86
N ASN A 196 -15.00 -1.94 -2.85
CA ASN A 196 -13.92 -0.98 -3.07
C ASN A 196 -12.84 -1.57 -3.97
N ARG A 197 -11.72 -0.85 -4.13
CA ARG A 197 -10.57 -1.31 -4.91
C ARG A 197 -9.49 -1.86 -4.00
N ASN A 198 -8.84 -2.92 -4.46
CA ASN A 198 -7.65 -3.48 -3.84
C ASN A 198 -6.42 -2.75 -4.39
N SER A 199 -5.74 -1.97 -3.57
CA SER A 199 -4.52 -1.25 -3.92
C SER A 199 -3.26 -2.10 -3.70
N ASP A 200 -3.32 -3.10 -2.83
CA ASP A 200 -2.19 -3.94 -2.42
C ASP A 200 -1.96 -5.17 -3.31
N ALA A 201 -2.67 -5.28 -4.43
CA ALA A 201 -2.56 -6.41 -5.35
C ALA A 201 -1.12 -6.60 -5.86
N GLY A 202 -0.52 -7.74 -5.50
CA GLY A 202 0.85 -8.09 -5.91
C GLY A 202 1.92 -7.76 -4.87
N TYR A 203 1.58 -7.20 -3.73
CA TYR A 203 2.47 -7.03 -2.60
C TYR A 203 2.31 -8.17 -1.59
N ALA A 204 3.42 -8.52 -0.92
CA ALA A 204 3.42 -9.49 0.17
C ALA A 204 3.57 -8.78 1.50
N THR A 205 2.70 -9.11 2.46
CA THR A 205 2.82 -8.60 3.81
C THR A 205 4.02 -9.22 4.53
N ILE A 206 4.45 -8.60 5.63
CA ILE A 206 5.51 -9.16 6.49
C ILE A 206 5.10 -10.54 7.03
N GLU A 207 3.83 -10.73 7.40
CA GLU A 207 3.25 -11.97 7.87
C GLU A 207 3.35 -13.08 6.81
N MET A 208 3.11 -12.72 5.56
CA MET A 208 3.25 -13.64 4.43
C MET A 208 4.69 -14.05 4.19
N LEU A 209 5.60 -13.08 4.15
CA LEU A 209 7.03 -13.35 4.00
C LEU A 209 7.56 -14.27 5.11
N ARG A 210 7.06 -14.12 6.34
CA ARG A 210 7.38 -15.00 7.48
C ARG A 210 6.86 -16.42 7.30
N ARG A 211 5.73 -16.61 6.61
CA ARG A 211 5.14 -17.94 6.36
C ARG A 211 5.79 -18.66 5.20
N GLU A 212 6.13 -17.95 4.14
CA GLU A 212 6.76 -18.53 2.95
C GLU A 212 8.20 -18.94 3.19
N ASP A 213 8.91 -18.21 4.02
CA ASP A 213 10.29 -18.52 4.42
C ASP A 213 10.39 -18.61 5.95
N PRO A 214 10.21 -19.82 6.54
CA PRO A 214 10.34 -20.02 7.99
C PRO A 214 11.73 -19.68 8.53
N ASP A 215 12.74 -19.66 7.68
CA ASP A 215 14.11 -19.25 8.03
C ASP A 215 14.31 -17.74 7.83
N TRP A 216 13.30 -17.03 7.31
CA TRP A 216 13.32 -15.60 7.13
C TRP A 216 13.37 -14.91 8.49
N GLY A 217 14.53 -14.40 8.84
CA GLY A 217 14.73 -13.74 10.11
C GLY A 217 15.37 -14.56 11.23
N THR A 218 16.01 -15.65 10.94
CA THR A 218 16.71 -16.48 11.94
C THR A 218 18.04 -15.91 12.41
N GLY A 219 18.23 -14.62 12.44
CA GLY A 219 19.36 -13.97 13.09
C GLY A 219 19.07 -13.69 14.56
N GLY A 220 19.38 -14.60 15.46
CA GLY A 220 19.37 -14.51 16.92
C GLY A 220 18.48 -13.43 17.54
N GLY A 221 17.27 -13.78 18.00
CA GLY A 221 16.28 -12.87 18.58
C GLY A 221 15.08 -12.65 17.66
N ASN A 222 14.23 -11.68 17.98
CA ASN A 222 12.99 -11.37 17.23
C ASN A 222 13.23 -10.55 15.94
N ILE A 223 14.42 -10.65 15.31
CA ILE A 223 14.79 -9.83 14.16
C ILE A 223 14.65 -10.65 12.88
N ILE A 224 13.92 -10.11 11.92
CA ILE A 224 13.74 -10.70 10.62
C ILE A 224 14.90 -10.23 9.73
N VAL A 225 15.92 -11.08 9.59
CA VAL A 225 17.04 -10.87 8.67
C VAL A 225 16.83 -11.80 7.49
N ARG A 226 16.68 -11.28 6.29
CA ARG A 226 16.66 -12.11 5.08
C ARG A 226 18.02 -12.77 4.94
N PRO A 227 18.13 -14.12 4.95
CA PRO A 227 19.41 -14.78 4.74
C PRO A 227 19.93 -14.41 3.34
N ARG A 228 21.03 -13.70 3.27
CA ARG A 228 21.77 -13.57 2.01
C ARG A 228 22.59 -14.82 1.79
N GLU A 229 22.59 -15.34 0.58
CA GLU A 229 23.67 -16.21 0.14
C GLU A 229 24.97 -15.46 0.33
N ALA A 230 25.76 -15.92 1.31
CA ALA A 230 26.96 -15.23 1.74
C ALA A 230 27.98 -15.16 0.59
N VAL A 231 28.03 -14.06 -0.10
CA VAL A 231 29.25 -13.65 -0.77
C VAL A 231 30.21 -13.24 0.34
N ARG A 232 31.04 -14.19 0.78
CA ARG A 232 32.09 -13.96 1.78
C ARG A 232 33.17 -13.10 1.18
N THR A 233 33.00 -11.80 1.18
CA THR A 233 34.12 -10.86 1.14
C THR A 233 34.52 -10.58 2.57
N ARG A 234 35.74 -10.97 2.90
CA ARG A 234 36.36 -10.63 4.18
C ARG A 234 36.55 -9.13 4.26
N SER A 235 35.71 -8.44 5.01
CA SER A 235 36.06 -7.15 5.58
C SER A 235 36.32 -7.35 7.09
N GLU A 236 37.46 -6.90 7.58
CA GLU A 236 37.84 -6.93 9.01
C GLU A 236 37.18 -5.74 9.76
N GLY A 237 35.88 -5.49 9.55
CA GLY A 237 35.12 -4.44 10.27
C GLY A 237 33.74 -4.95 10.67
N SER A 238 33.21 -4.47 11.79
CA SER A 238 31.85 -4.74 12.18
C SER A 238 30.88 -4.17 11.11
N CYS A 239 29.97 -4.99 10.65
CA CYS A 239 28.94 -4.60 9.69
C CYS A 239 27.69 -4.19 10.46
N LYS A 240 27.19 -2.99 10.20
CA LYS A 240 25.96 -2.50 10.82
C LYS A 240 24.74 -2.83 9.99
N THR A 241 23.64 -3.14 10.65
CA THR A 241 22.35 -3.45 10.07
C THR A 241 21.30 -2.53 10.68
N LEU A 242 20.50 -1.88 9.82
CA LEU A 242 19.36 -1.05 10.23
C LEU A 242 18.08 -1.88 10.25
N VAL A 243 17.44 -1.92 11.40
CA VAL A 243 16.17 -2.61 11.61
C VAL A 243 15.08 -1.60 11.92
N LEU A 244 13.95 -1.67 11.23
CA LEU A 244 12.71 -1.01 11.62
C LEU A 244 12.04 -1.88 12.69
N ARG A 245 12.04 -1.40 13.93
CA ARG A 245 11.47 -2.09 15.09
C ARG A 245 9.97 -1.93 15.13
N ASP A 246 9.53 -0.69 15.13
CA ASP A 246 8.12 -0.37 15.30
C ASP A 246 7.69 0.71 14.30
N PHE A 247 6.43 0.62 13.90
CA PHE A 247 5.72 1.58 13.08
C PHE A 247 4.42 1.99 13.79
N GLN A 248 4.11 3.27 13.85
CA GLN A 248 2.87 3.77 14.40
C GLN A 248 2.27 4.83 13.48
N MET A 249 1.04 4.60 13.05
CA MET A 249 0.21 5.55 12.34
C MET A 249 -0.52 6.46 13.35
N ASN A 250 -0.51 7.78 13.16
CA ASN A 250 -1.12 8.73 14.08
C ASN A 250 -2.47 9.29 13.63
N ARG A 251 -2.85 9.07 12.38
CA ARG A 251 -4.18 9.35 11.84
C ARG A 251 -4.53 8.34 10.75
N ASN A 252 -5.81 8.17 10.44
CA ASN A 252 -6.21 7.49 9.21
C ASN A 252 -5.82 8.33 8.00
N PHE A 253 -5.36 7.70 6.94
CA PHE A 253 -5.08 8.33 5.68
C PHE A 253 -6.29 8.19 4.76
N ASP A 254 -6.90 7.03 4.71
CA ASP A 254 -8.05 6.71 3.90
C ASP A 254 -9.40 6.98 4.58
N THR A 255 -10.47 7.05 3.77
CA THR A 255 -11.83 6.96 4.26
C THR A 255 -12.10 5.56 4.82
N TRP A 256 -13.15 5.40 5.62
CA TRP A 256 -13.46 4.07 6.14
C TRP A 256 -13.96 3.11 5.03
N PHE A 257 -14.43 3.62 3.89
CA PHE A 257 -14.82 2.82 2.74
C PHE A 257 -13.61 2.23 2.00
N ALA A 258 -12.48 2.90 1.99
CA ALA A 258 -11.27 2.44 1.33
C ALA A 258 -10.59 1.29 2.10
N GLY A 259 -10.70 1.27 3.44
CA GLY A 259 -10.17 0.18 4.25
C GLY A 259 -9.06 0.61 5.21
N ALA A 260 -8.07 -0.26 5.39
CA ALA A 260 -6.84 0.01 6.11
C ALA A 260 -5.93 0.93 5.29
N SER A 261 -4.96 1.56 5.94
CA SER A 261 -3.92 2.32 5.24
C SER A 261 -2.69 1.44 4.98
N GLU A 262 -2.21 1.42 3.75
CA GLU A 262 -1.07 0.64 3.29
C GLU A 262 0.17 1.52 3.15
N PHE A 263 1.10 1.36 4.09
CA PHE A 263 2.34 2.13 4.08
C PHE A 263 3.49 1.36 3.44
N PHE A 264 4.27 2.05 2.66
CA PHE A 264 5.55 1.57 2.15
C PHE A 264 6.69 2.36 2.79
N VAL A 265 7.57 1.66 3.49
CA VAL A 265 8.82 2.21 4.01
C VAL A 265 9.94 1.80 3.08
N LYS A 266 10.50 2.78 2.38
CA LYS A 266 11.48 2.59 1.31
C LYS A 266 12.81 3.25 1.67
N ILE A 267 13.90 2.50 1.55
CA ILE A 267 15.25 3.00 1.74
C ILE A 267 16.10 2.68 0.51
N GLY A 268 16.73 3.71 -0.03
CA GLY A 268 17.68 3.56 -1.12
C GLY A 268 19.11 3.74 -0.61
N TYR A 269 19.99 2.77 -0.89
CA TYR A 269 21.36 2.74 -0.39
C TYR A 269 22.31 2.01 -1.34
N LEU A 270 23.59 2.07 -1.04
CA LEU A 270 24.59 1.24 -1.69
C LEU A 270 24.87 0.03 -0.83
N GLU A 271 24.67 -1.14 -1.40
CA GLU A 271 24.87 -2.41 -0.69
C GLU A 271 26.36 -2.69 -0.45
N ASP A 272 26.68 -3.18 0.77
CA ASP A 272 28.03 -3.64 1.15
C ASP A 272 29.15 -2.69 0.69
N PHE A 273 28.93 -1.37 0.83
CA PHE A 273 29.86 -0.37 0.32
C PHE A 273 31.20 -0.42 1.07
N THR A 274 32.22 -0.94 0.39
CA THR A 274 33.59 -1.09 0.91
C THR A 274 34.66 -0.54 -0.06
N ALA A 275 34.26 0.31 -0.99
CA ALA A 275 35.16 0.85 -1.99
C ALA A 275 36.26 1.71 -1.33
N MET A 276 37.51 1.42 -1.64
CA MET A 276 38.68 2.20 -1.26
C MET A 276 39.15 3.13 -2.35
N THR A 277 38.76 2.88 -3.58
CA THR A 277 39.13 3.64 -4.78
C THR A 277 37.92 4.02 -5.60
N GLU A 278 38.06 5.09 -6.42
CA GLU A 278 37.00 5.51 -7.37
C GLU A 278 36.63 4.42 -8.37
N ALA A 279 37.60 3.61 -8.80
CA ALA A 279 37.38 2.53 -9.73
C ALA A 279 36.51 1.41 -9.12
N GLU A 280 36.76 1.07 -7.84
CA GLU A 280 35.94 0.12 -7.09
C GLU A 280 34.54 0.67 -6.85
N MET A 281 34.42 1.96 -6.50
CA MET A 281 33.14 2.63 -6.29
C MET A 281 32.19 2.50 -7.49
N ARG A 282 32.72 2.54 -8.70
CA ARG A 282 31.92 2.42 -9.94
C ARG A 282 31.31 1.04 -10.18
N LEU A 283 31.67 0.06 -9.36
CA LEU A 283 31.13 -1.30 -9.41
C LEU A 283 29.86 -1.46 -8.57
N TYR A 284 29.50 -0.43 -7.78
CA TYR A 284 28.33 -0.49 -6.91
C TYR A 284 27.11 0.11 -7.58
N ASP A 285 26.01 -0.63 -7.53
CA ASP A 285 24.69 -0.17 -7.94
C ASP A 285 23.85 0.16 -6.70
N PRO A 286 23.04 1.24 -6.74
CA PRO A 286 22.09 1.54 -5.69
C PRO A 286 21.02 0.45 -5.58
N MET A 287 20.65 0.11 -4.34
CA MET A 287 19.54 -0.80 -4.05
C MET A 287 18.43 -0.06 -3.34
N VAL A 288 17.21 -0.48 -3.58
CA VAL A 288 16.02 -0.02 -2.86
C VAL A 288 15.41 -1.21 -2.13
N THR A 289 15.23 -1.06 -0.81
CA THR A 289 14.45 -1.98 0.00
C THR A 289 13.14 -1.31 0.35
N ASP A 290 12.05 -2.01 0.15
CA ASP A 290 10.71 -1.60 0.54
C ASP A 290 9.91 -2.80 1.07
N PHE A 291 8.90 -2.53 1.87
CA PHE A 291 7.90 -3.51 2.29
C PHE A 291 6.63 -2.80 2.73
N MET A 292 5.54 -3.50 2.56
CA MET A 292 4.21 -3.02 2.88
C MET A 292 3.89 -3.26 4.36
N ILE A 293 3.30 -2.25 4.99
CA ILE A 293 2.79 -2.27 6.35
C ILE A 293 1.32 -1.89 6.30
N VAL A 294 0.43 -2.84 6.57
CA VAL A 294 -0.99 -2.59 6.64
C VAL A 294 -1.35 -2.17 8.08
N VAL A 295 -1.97 -1.01 8.22
CA VAL A 295 -2.39 -0.47 9.52
C VAL A 295 -3.90 -0.25 9.50
N LYS A 296 -4.62 -1.08 10.24
CA LYS A 296 -6.09 -1.00 10.32
C LYS A 296 -6.54 0.26 11.05
N ARG A 297 -7.75 0.71 10.77
CA ARG A 297 -8.33 1.92 11.36
C ARG A 297 -8.36 1.89 12.90
N ASN A 298 -8.63 0.75 13.50
CA ASN A 298 -8.62 0.58 14.97
C ASN A 298 -7.20 0.54 15.59
N GLN A 299 -6.16 0.57 14.77
CA GLN A 299 -4.75 0.57 15.19
C GLN A 299 -4.10 1.95 15.18
N VAL A 300 -4.84 3.01 14.88
CA VAL A 300 -4.33 4.40 14.97
C VAL A 300 -3.81 4.68 16.37
N GLY A 301 -2.60 5.20 16.47
CA GLY A 301 -1.91 5.48 17.74
C GLY A 301 -1.35 4.23 18.44
N ILE A 302 -1.49 3.05 17.85
CA ILE A 302 -0.94 1.81 18.38
C ILE A 302 0.34 1.46 17.62
N SER A 303 1.43 1.22 18.35
CA SER A 303 2.70 0.81 17.77
C SER A 303 2.63 -0.65 17.28
N GLN A 304 2.96 -0.85 15.99
CA GLN A 304 3.07 -2.16 15.35
C GLN A 304 4.52 -2.64 15.43
N ASN A 305 4.75 -3.82 16.02
CA ASN A 305 6.08 -4.38 16.10
C ASN A 305 6.41 -5.15 14.80
N LEU A 306 7.38 -4.67 14.05
CA LEU A 306 7.73 -5.18 12.72
C LEU A 306 9.00 -6.03 12.75
N ASN A 307 10.07 -5.54 13.36
CA ASN A 307 11.40 -6.16 13.38
C ASN A 307 11.92 -6.48 11.96
N ALA A 308 11.74 -5.56 11.03
CA ALA A 308 12.09 -5.74 9.64
C ALA A 308 13.43 -5.09 9.29
N VAL A 309 14.30 -5.82 8.60
CA VAL A 309 15.58 -5.27 8.13
C VAL A 309 15.36 -4.33 6.97
N LEU A 310 15.74 -3.07 7.14
CA LEU A 310 15.74 -2.06 6.10
C LEU A 310 17.01 -2.09 5.26
N MET A 311 18.15 -2.28 5.90
CA MET A 311 19.45 -2.17 5.25
C MET A 311 20.50 -2.95 6.02
N THR A 312 21.44 -3.56 5.31
CA THR A 312 22.59 -4.25 5.89
C THR A 312 23.87 -3.72 5.26
N GLY A 313 24.99 -3.86 5.95
CA GLY A 313 26.29 -3.75 5.34
C GLY A 313 26.91 -2.37 5.29
N TRP A 314 26.42 -1.38 6.06
CA TRP A 314 27.20 -0.16 6.12
C TRP A 314 28.34 -0.27 7.15
N HIS A 315 29.49 0.26 6.75
CA HIS A 315 30.68 0.34 7.61
C HIS A 315 30.90 1.77 8.09
N GLU A 316 31.35 1.94 9.33
CA GLU A 316 31.83 3.23 9.78
C GLU A 316 33.15 3.56 9.09
N GLY A 317 33.11 4.49 8.12
CA GLY A 317 34.31 5.10 7.57
C GLY A 317 34.95 6.09 8.52
N GLU A 318 36.26 6.39 8.35
CA GLU A 318 36.97 7.41 9.15
C GLU A 318 36.36 8.82 9.02
N ASP A 319 35.58 9.06 7.95
CA ASP A 319 34.93 10.33 7.65
C ASP A 319 33.40 10.16 7.65
N LYS A 320 32.80 10.30 8.84
CA LYS A 320 31.40 10.02 9.16
C LYS A 320 30.37 11.00 8.56
N THR A 321 30.81 12.08 7.91
CA THR A 321 29.95 13.25 7.68
C THR A 321 29.08 13.18 6.43
N GLU A 322 29.25 12.20 5.52
CA GLU A 322 28.59 12.21 4.22
C GLU A 322 27.88 10.90 3.81
N ASN A 323 27.87 9.88 4.63
CA ASN A 323 27.16 8.63 4.32
C ASN A 323 25.66 8.83 4.53
N ARG A 324 24.91 8.83 3.44
CA ARG A 324 23.45 9.08 3.43
C ARG A 324 22.73 8.00 2.66
N CYS A 325 21.55 7.65 3.16
CA CYS A 325 20.55 6.93 2.39
C CYS A 325 19.43 7.86 1.92
N ALA A 326 18.77 7.48 0.83
CA ALA A 326 17.48 8.02 0.47
C ALA A 326 16.40 7.31 1.30
N PHE A 327 15.45 8.04 1.85
CA PHE A 327 14.40 7.47 2.68
C PHE A 327 13.04 8.05 2.28
N MET A 328 12.04 7.20 2.14
CA MET A 328 10.70 7.58 1.76
C MET A 328 9.68 6.74 2.51
N ILE A 329 8.60 7.37 2.91
CA ILE A 329 7.40 6.72 3.41
C ILE A 329 6.26 7.21 2.54
N THR A 330 5.56 6.28 1.90
CA THR A 330 4.34 6.53 1.16
C THR A 330 3.20 5.74 1.76
N GLU A 331 2.01 6.23 1.60
CA GLU A 331 0.78 5.50 1.75
C GLU A 331 0.19 5.29 0.36
N ASP A 332 -0.34 4.11 0.07
CA ASP A 332 -0.71 3.69 -1.29
C ASP A 332 -2.18 4.02 -1.58
N ASP A 333 -2.40 4.94 -2.50
CA ASP A 333 -3.72 5.25 -3.07
C ASP A 333 -3.87 4.69 -4.51
N GLY A 334 -2.99 3.77 -4.89
CA GLY A 334 -2.92 3.24 -6.26
C GLY A 334 -2.39 4.26 -7.27
N GLY A 335 -2.72 4.08 -8.54
CA GLY A 335 -2.31 4.99 -9.61
C GLY A 335 -1.20 4.47 -10.51
N THR A 336 -0.59 5.36 -11.29
CA THR A 336 0.46 5.01 -12.26
C THR A 336 1.84 5.02 -11.59
N ARG A 337 2.66 4.01 -11.85
CA ARG A 337 4.05 3.96 -11.32
C ARG A 337 4.87 5.14 -11.79
N THR A 338 5.51 5.81 -10.84
CA THR A 338 6.44 6.93 -11.01
C THR A 338 7.70 6.68 -10.18
N GLU A 339 8.67 7.61 -10.23
CA GLU A 339 9.91 7.50 -9.47
C GLU A 339 10.30 8.84 -8.86
N TRP A 340 10.77 8.80 -7.63
CA TRP A 340 11.45 9.92 -7.00
C TRP A 340 12.95 9.70 -7.07
N SER A 341 13.65 10.54 -7.86
CA SER A 341 15.10 10.48 -7.97
C SER A 341 15.76 11.46 -7.01
N THR A 342 16.74 10.98 -6.28
CA THR A 342 17.58 11.77 -5.37
C THR A 342 19.00 11.26 -5.39
N LYS A 343 19.92 12.01 -4.74
CA LYS A 343 21.32 11.60 -4.63
C LYS A 343 21.64 11.19 -3.19
N ALA A 344 22.07 9.95 -3.02
CA ALA A 344 22.83 9.55 -1.84
C ALA A 344 24.30 9.87 -2.07
N LYS A 345 25.01 10.18 -0.99
CA LYS A 345 26.43 10.51 -1.05
C LYS A 345 27.24 9.47 -0.31
N VAL A 346 28.35 9.10 -0.90
CA VAL A 346 29.41 8.28 -0.26
C VAL A 346 30.73 8.99 -0.39
N PHE A 347 31.64 8.67 0.52
CA PHE A 347 32.95 9.29 0.60
C PHE A 347 34.05 8.26 0.31
N VAL A 348 34.89 8.53 -0.68
CA VAL A 348 35.98 7.66 -1.07
C VAL A 348 37.22 8.51 -1.36
N GLU A 349 38.39 8.16 -0.78
CA GLU A 349 39.65 8.89 -0.95
C GLU A 349 39.58 10.40 -0.67
N GLY A 350 38.82 10.81 0.33
CA GLY A 350 38.66 12.22 0.68
C GLY A 350 37.80 13.02 -0.29
N LYS A 351 37.04 12.37 -1.20
CA LYS A 351 36.12 12.99 -2.12
C LYS A 351 34.69 12.48 -1.94
N SER A 352 33.73 13.37 -2.06
CA SER A 352 32.31 13.03 -2.02
C SER A 352 31.79 12.66 -3.41
N TYR A 353 31.16 11.51 -3.52
CA TYR A 353 30.51 11.04 -4.75
C TYR A 353 29.02 10.91 -4.50
N GLY A 354 28.22 11.37 -5.45
CA GLY A 354 26.76 11.23 -5.45
C GLY A 354 26.33 10.08 -6.34
N PHE A 355 25.53 9.16 -5.78
CA PHE A 355 24.82 8.13 -6.54
C PHE A 355 23.38 8.59 -6.74
N GLU A 356 22.89 8.48 -7.96
CA GLU A 356 21.47 8.69 -8.22
C GLU A 356 20.70 7.46 -7.80
N ILE A 357 19.72 7.63 -6.91
CA ILE A 357 18.85 6.59 -6.42
C ILE A 357 17.44 6.94 -6.80
N SER A 358 16.77 6.04 -7.53
CA SER A 358 15.36 6.17 -7.89
C SER A 358 14.52 5.28 -6.98
N ILE A 359 13.62 5.88 -6.22
CA ILE A 359 12.67 5.19 -5.37
C ILE A 359 11.32 5.15 -6.07
N PRO A 360 10.78 3.94 -6.38
CA PRO A 360 9.48 3.80 -7.02
C PRO A 360 8.35 4.23 -6.07
N LEU A 361 7.33 4.86 -6.63
CA LEU A 361 6.07 5.20 -5.96
C LEU A 361 4.96 5.23 -7.01
N SER A 362 3.70 5.25 -6.58
CA SER A 362 2.58 5.48 -7.47
C SER A 362 2.20 6.95 -7.52
N SER A 363 1.52 7.39 -8.57
CA SER A 363 1.24 8.82 -8.80
C SER A 363 0.19 9.39 -7.85
N ARG A 364 -0.61 8.51 -7.24
CA ARG A 364 -1.63 8.88 -6.25
C ARG A 364 -1.16 8.70 -4.81
N ASP A 365 -0.02 7.99 -4.59
CA ASP A 365 0.49 7.76 -3.24
C ASP A 365 0.61 9.06 -2.46
N ASP A 366 0.07 9.07 -1.26
CA ASP A 366 0.35 10.11 -0.29
C ASP A 366 1.80 9.99 0.20
N ILE A 367 2.62 10.99 -0.14
CA ILE A 367 3.99 11.05 0.36
C ILE A 367 3.97 11.54 1.79
N VAL A 368 3.99 10.60 2.75
CA VAL A 368 4.01 10.90 4.18
C VAL A 368 5.31 11.61 4.55
N TRP A 369 6.44 11.10 4.05
CA TRP A 369 7.75 11.73 4.23
C TRP A 369 8.75 11.27 3.17
N ARG A 370 9.68 12.16 2.79
CA ARG A 370 10.82 11.81 1.93
C ARG A 370 12.02 12.70 2.20
N GLY A 371 13.22 12.14 2.07
CA GLY A 371 14.46 12.89 2.24
C GLY A 371 15.69 12.01 2.25
N SER A 372 16.83 12.59 2.61
CA SER A 372 18.06 11.86 2.82
C SER A 372 18.41 11.87 4.31
N LEU A 373 18.77 10.73 4.84
CA LEU A 373 19.15 10.54 6.24
C LEU A 373 20.61 10.12 6.33
N ASP A 374 21.32 10.64 7.33
CA ASP A 374 22.69 10.22 7.64
C ASP A 374 22.65 8.93 8.46
N TYR A 375 23.58 8.00 8.22
CA TYR A 375 23.65 6.76 9.03
C TYR A 375 23.88 7.05 10.50
N ASP A 376 24.72 8.02 10.85
CA ASP A 376 24.95 8.47 12.22
C ASP A 376 23.68 9.03 12.89
N TRP A 377 22.67 9.43 12.12
CA TRP A 377 21.41 9.87 12.67
C TRP A 377 20.65 8.71 13.31
N PHE A 378 20.66 7.53 12.67
CA PHE A 378 20.02 6.33 13.21
C PHE A 378 20.72 5.86 14.50
N ASP A 379 22.06 5.90 14.56
CA ASP A 379 22.82 5.59 15.77
C ASP A 379 22.45 6.53 16.94
N ARG A 380 22.23 7.82 16.67
CA ARG A 380 21.85 8.80 17.69
C ARG A 380 20.43 8.65 18.24
N LEU A 381 19.54 8.00 17.49
CA LEU A 381 18.19 7.73 17.98
C LEU A 381 18.18 6.74 19.14
N ASP A 382 19.13 5.82 19.17
CA ASP A 382 19.31 4.81 20.24
C ASP A 382 17.99 4.12 20.62
N GLY A 383 17.25 3.65 19.62
CA GLY A 383 15.94 3.03 19.80
C GLY A 383 14.79 3.98 20.18
N SER A 384 15.03 5.29 20.15
CA SER A 384 13.97 6.27 20.40
C SER A 384 13.07 6.45 19.17
N PRO A 385 11.73 6.61 19.35
CA PRO A 385 10.84 6.88 18.24
C PRO A 385 11.15 8.22 17.55
N ALA A 386 11.14 8.23 16.23
CA ALA A 386 11.31 9.42 15.40
C ALA A 386 10.03 9.69 14.61
N SER A 387 9.61 10.97 14.51
CA SER A 387 8.42 11.38 13.80
C SER A 387 8.74 11.71 12.34
N PHE A 388 7.93 11.18 11.43
CA PHE A 388 7.96 11.41 10.00
C PHE A 388 6.56 11.82 9.53
N GLY A 389 6.24 13.10 9.64
CA GLY A 389 4.87 13.55 9.41
C GLY A 389 3.89 12.94 10.42
N ASP A 390 2.88 12.27 9.91
CA ASP A 390 1.82 11.64 10.70
C ASP A 390 2.10 10.17 11.10
N VAL A 391 3.35 9.72 10.93
CA VAL A 391 3.80 8.40 11.41
C VAL A 391 5.01 8.54 12.33
N GLN A 392 5.21 7.52 13.17
CA GLN A 392 6.39 7.38 14.03
C GLN A 392 7.06 6.04 13.76
N LEU A 393 8.38 6.05 13.64
CA LEU A 393 9.20 4.87 13.42
C LEU A 393 10.24 4.73 14.53
N THR A 394 10.45 3.50 14.98
CA THR A 394 11.54 3.16 15.90
C THR A 394 12.55 2.31 15.16
N PHE A 395 13.80 2.75 15.18
CA PHE A 395 14.91 2.04 14.53
C PHE A 395 15.85 1.44 15.56
N GLU A 396 16.48 0.34 15.18
CA GLU A 396 17.61 -0.23 15.90
C GLU A 396 18.76 -0.46 14.94
N VAL A 397 19.96 -0.08 15.36
CA VAL A 397 21.21 -0.36 14.65
C VAL A 397 21.90 -1.53 15.34
N MET A 398 22.09 -2.60 14.59
CA MET A 398 22.75 -3.82 15.09
C MET A 398 24.13 -3.96 14.48
N GLU A 399 25.09 -4.45 15.27
CA GLU A 399 26.39 -4.89 14.79
C GLU A 399 26.35 -6.41 14.56
N LEU A 400 26.64 -6.84 13.34
CA LEU A 400 26.69 -8.25 12.92
C LEU A 400 28.14 -8.71 12.78
#